data_78673e643bc4cc1c06805fcabe0709fe
#
_entry.id   78673e643bc4cc1c06805fcabe0709fe
#
_cell.length_a   1.000
_cell.length_b   1.000
_cell.length_c   1.000
_cell.angle_alpha   90.00
_cell.angle_beta   90.00
_cell.angle_gamma   90.00
#
_symmetry.space_group_name_H-M   'P 1'
#
loop_
_entity.id
_entity.type
_entity.pdbx_description
1 polymer ?
#
loop_
_entity_poly.entity_id
_entity_poly.type
_entity_poly.pdbx_seq_one_letter_code
_entity_poly.pdbx_strand_id
1 'polypeptide(L)'
;MLFVFIISAYPFVQFSLFFSDDPGKDKMEKPATTDYKIEETIGRRWSPRAFSDRAVEPERLLRLFEAARWAPSSFNEQPWSFIVTTKDMPEEYAELLSCLIEKNQQWAKFAPVLMLSIAKLNFEKTGEPNRHAFHDVGMAVGFLLVQATALGLFVHQMAGFSVARARETFKVPSGFEPVAAIALGYPAEPEILPEPFRAREVAPRSRKAIKEFVFERKWGEASRLVSA
;
A
#
# COMPACT_ATOMS: atom_id res chain seq x y z
N MET A 1 -39.46 -11.92 -46.60
CA MET A 1 -39.46 -11.33 -45.28
C MET A 1 -38.00 -11.38 -44.80
N LEU A 2 -37.28 -10.25 -44.99
CA LEU A 2 -35.84 -10.13 -44.85
C LEU A 2 -35.57 -9.57 -43.46
N PHE A 3 -34.94 -10.32 -42.56
CA PHE A 3 -34.48 -9.81 -41.25
C PHE A 3 -33.10 -9.18 -41.42
N VAL A 4 -33.07 -7.86 -41.28
CA VAL A 4 -31.82 -7.08 -41.24
C VAL A 4 -31.34 -7.08 -39.80
N PHE A 5 -30.19 -7.70 -39.51
CA PHE A 5 -29.47 -7.55 -38.24
C PHE A 5 -28.70 -6.25 -38.22
N ILE A 6 -29.11 -5.31 -37.38
CA ILE A 6 -28.35 -4.10 -37.09
C ILE A 6 -27.30 -4.44 -36.05
N ILE A 7 -26.04 -4.54 -36.47
CA ILE A 7 -24.89 -4.63 -35.55
C ILE A 7 -24.61 -3.21 -35.09
N SER A 8 -24.92 -2.93 -33.82
CA SER A 8 -24.56 -1.67 -33.17
C SER A 8 -23.06 -1.72 -32.86
N ALA A 9 -22.28 -0.94 -33.58
CA ALA A 9 -20.86 -0.72 -33.34
C ALA A 9 -20.71 0.25 -32.17
N TYR A 10 -20.27 -0.26 -31.02
CA TYR A 10 -19.73 0.59 -29.96
C TYR A 10 -18.36 1.13 -30.38
N PRO A 11 -18.11 2.45 -30.24
CA PRO A 11 -16.80 2.98 -30.56
C PRO A 11 -15.76 2.47 -29.54
N PHE A 12 -14.74 1.82 -30.06
CA PHE A 12 -13.53 1.47 -29.33
C PHE A 12 -12.90 2.79 -28.86
N VAL A 13 -13.05 3.13 -27.59
CA VAL A 13 -12.31 4.22 -26.97
C VAL A 13 -10.86 3.76 -26.86
N GLN A 14 -10.06 4.24 -27.80
CA GLN A 14 -8.62 4.06 -27.80
C GLN A 14 -8.05 4.84 -26.60
N PHE A 15 -7.78 4.15 -25.48
CA PHE A 15 -7.05 4.72 -24.37
C PHE A 15 -5.62 4.99 -24.83
N SER A 16 -5.39 6.21 -25.30
CA SER A 16 -4.06 6.74 -25.51
C SER A 16 -3.40 6.88 -24.13
N LEU A 17 -2.41 6.05 -23.87
CA LEU A 17 -1.53 6.17 -22.71
C LEU A 17 -0.73 7.47 -22.84
N PHE A 18 -1.26 8.57 -22.33
CA PHE A 18 -0.47 9.75 -22.07
C PHE A 18 0.42 9.48 -20.86
N PHE A 19 1.58 8.90 -21.10
CA PHE A 19 2.72 9.09 -20.23
C PHE A 19 3.18 10.54 -20.44
N SER A 20 2.81 11.44 -19.55
CA SER A 20 3.52 12.70 -19.46
C SER A 20 4.86 12.41 -18.82
N ASP A 21 5.89 12.33 -19.65
CA ASP A 21 7.27 12.42 -19.23
C ASP A 21 7.44 13.75 -18.47
N ASP A 22 7.56 13.68 -17.16
CA ASP A 22 8.19 14.73 -16.37
C ASP A 22 9.70 14.43 -16.37
N PRO A 23 10.53 15.16 -17.16
CA PRO A 23 11.97 14.93 -17.22
C PRO A 23 12.64 15.61 -16.03
N GLY A 24 12.35 15.16 -14.84
CA GLY A 24 12.86 15.75 -13.61
C GLY A 24 13.60 14.75 -12.75
N LYS A 25 14.93 14.72 -12.87
CA LYS A 25 15.96 14.14 -11.98
C LYS A 25 15.85 12.64 -11.72
N ASP A 26 16.98 11.97 -11.77
CA ASP A 26 17.20 10.57 -11.42
C ASP A 26 16.57 10.27 -10.03
N LYS A 27 15.30 9.83 -10.05
CA LYS A 27 14.62 9.39 -8.81
C LYS A 27 15.31 8.12 -8.36
N MET A 28 15.67 8.04 -7.07
CA MET A 28 16.29 6.85 -6.51
C MET A 28 15.42 5.62 -6.75
N GLU A 29 15.82 4.76 -7.66
CA GLU A 29 15.19 3.48 -7.89
C GLU A 29 15.89 2.39 -7.09
N LYS A 30 15.11 1.48 -6.52
CA LYS A 30 15.60 0.32 -5.77
C LYS A 30 14.89 -0.93 -6.28
N PRO A 31 15.19 -1.39 -7.50
CA PRO A 31 14.56 -2.58 -8.05
C PRO A 31 14.87 -3.81 -7.19
N ALA A 32 13.96 -4.77 -7.19
CA ALA A 32 14.20 -6.04 -6.53
C ALA A 32 15.23 -6.87 -7.29
N THR A 33 16.19 -7.44 -6.57
CA THR A 33 17.02 -8.53 -7.13
C THR A 33 16.22 -9.83 -6.96
N THR A 34 15.94 -10.52 -8.06
CA THR A 34 15.05 -11.68 -8.08
C THR A 34 15.69 -12.85 -8.79
N ASP A 35 15.45 -14.07 -8.30
CA ASP A 35 15.90 -15.32 -8.92
C ASP A 35 15.01 -15.71 -10.12
N TYR A 36 13.75 -15.27 -10.11
CA TYR A 36 12.75 -15.50 -11.15
C TYR A 36 12.13 -14.19 -11.60
N LYS A 37 11.76 -14.11 -12.88
CA LYS A 37 11.09 -12.91 -13.42
C LYS A 37 9.75 -12.69 -12.75
N ILE A 38 9.52 -11.48 -12.26
CA ILE A 38 8.25 -10.99 -11.70
C ILE A 38 7.77 -9.78 -12.48
N GLU A 39 6.52 -9.38 -12.26
CA GLU A 39 5.97 -8.16 -12.84
C GLU A 39 6.78 -6.92 -12.42
N GLU A 40 7.03 -6.02 -13.36
CA GLU A 40 7.87 -4.84 -13.18
C GLU A 40 7.40 -3.98 -12.00
N THR A 41 6.10 -3.77 -11.87
CA THR A 41 5.50 -2.99 -10.78
C THR A 41 5.85 -3.59 -9.41
N ILE A 42 5.85 -4.92 -9.29
CA ILE A 42 6.24 -5.62 -8.05
C ILE A 42 7.74 -5.44 -7.79
N GLY A 43 8.56 -5.57 -8.84
CA GLY A 43 10.01 -5.39 -8.77
C GLY A 43 10.41 -3.99 -8.32
N ARG A 44 9.75 -2.96 -8.86
CA ARG A 44 9.99 -1.54 -8.54
C ARG A 44 9.49 -1.14 -7.16
N ARG A 45 8.43 -1.77 -6.64
CA ARG A 45 7.83 -1.43 -5.36
C ARG A 45 8.84 -1.59 -4.21
N TRP A 46 9.04 -0.54 -3.45
CA TRP A 46 9.77 -0.56 -2.17
C TRP A 46 9.11 0.41 -1.17
N SER A 47 9.63 0.53 0.05
CA SER A 47 9.05 1.36 1.11
C SER A 47 10.01 2.48 1.50
N PRO A 48 9.99 3.63 0.78
CA PRO A 48 10.84 4.77 1.08
C PRO A 48 10.44 5.44 2.40
N ARG A 49 11.37 6.23 2.93
CA ARG A 49 11.14 7.21 4.01
C ARG A 49 11.29 8.63 3.52
N ALA A 50 12.06 8.82 2.44
CA ALA A 50 12.20 10.09 1.78
C ALA A 50 11.00 10.31 0.85
N PHE A 51 10.17 11.27 1.19
CA PHE A 51 9.02 11.68 0.41
C PHE A 51 9.14 13.15 0.01
N SER A 52 8.77 13.46 -1.22
CA SER A 52 8.62 14.81 -1.72
C SER A 52 7.41 15.49 -1.05
N ASP A 53 7.43 16.79 -0.92
CA ASP A 53 6.31 17.61 -0.45
C ASP A 53 5.20 17.80 -1.50
N ARG A 54 5.42 17.27 -2.72
CA ARG A 54 4.42 17.30 -3.78
C ARG A 54 3.13 16.63 -3.29
N ALA A 55 2.03 17.37 -3.36
CA ALA A 55 0.70 16.85 -3.06
C ALA A 55 0.35 15.67 -4.01
N VAL A 56 -0.37 14.70 -3.47
CA VAL A 56 -0.93 13.60 -4.28
C VAL A 56 -2.30 14.03 -4.78
N GLU A 57 -2.49 13.97 -6.06
CA GLU A 57 -3.72 14.36 -6.73
C GLU A 57 -4.91 13.50 -6.24
N PRO A 58 -6.07 14.09 -5.92
CA PRO A 58 -7.23 13.35 -5.39
C PRO A 58 -7.66 12.16 -6.26
N GLU A 59 -7.61 12.32 -7.59
CA GLU A 59 -7.92 11.24 -8.52
C GLU A 59 -6.98 10.04 -8.35
N ARG A 60 -5.68 10.28 -8.11
CA ARG A 60 -4.72 9.20 -7.85
C ARG A 60 -5.06 8.47 -6.57
N LEU A 61 -5.41 9.18 -5.48
CA LEU A 61 -5.85 8.57 -4.23
C LEU A 61 -7.09 7.69 -4.44
N LEU A 62 -8.08 8.18 -5.17
CA LEU A 62 -9.29 7.40 -5.51
C LEU A 62 -8.94 6.11 -6.28
N ARG A 63 -7.99 6.16 -7.22
CA ARG A 63 -7.51 4.97 -7.95
C ARG A 63 -6.81 3.96 -7.04
N LEU A 64 -6.15 4.41 -5.98
CA LEU A 64 -5.57 3.50 -4.97
C LEU A 64 -6.65 2.76 -4.19
N PHE A 65 -7.69 3.49 -3.73
CA PHE A 65 -8.81 2.87 -3.02
C PHE A 65 -9.65 1.97 -3.92
N GLU A 66 -9.80 2.33 -5.20
CA GLU A 66 -10.42 1.45 -6.18
C GLU A 66 -9.66 0.13 -6.31
N ALA A 67 -8.34 0.16 -6.38
CA ALA A 67 -7.53 -1.06 -6.40
C ALA A 67 -7.71 -1.88 -5.10
N ALA A 68 -7.69 -1.21 -3.93
CA ALA A 68 -7.92 -1.87 -2.64
C ALA A 68 -9.30 -2.55 -2.59
N ARG A 69 -10.33 -1.92 -3.13
CA ARG A 69 -11.71 -2.43 -3.20
C ARG A 69 -11.83 -3.76 -3.95
N TRP A 70 -10.96 -4.01 -4.93
CA TRP A 70 -10.94 -5.24 -5.73
C TRP A 70 -10.08 -6.37 -5.14
N ALA A 71 -9.56 -6.18 -3.93
CA ALA A 71 -8.89 -7.26 -3.24
C ALA A 71 -9.88 -8.39 -2.87
N PRO A 72 -9.45 -9.66 -2.89
CA PRO A 72 -10.27 -10.75 -2.40
C PRO A 72 -10.38 -10.70 -0.87
N SER A 73 -11.47 -11.24 -0.33
CA SER A 73 -11.66 -11.39 1.10
C SER A 73 -12.48 -12.65 1.43
N SER A 74 -12.34 -13.14 2.65
CA SER A 74 -13.12 -14.28 3.15
C SER A 74 -14.61 -13.97 3.05
N PHE A 75 -15.38 -14.82 2.36
CA PHE A 75 -16.81 -14.62 2.09
C PHE A 75 -17.18 -13.27 1.45
N ASN A 76 -16.23 -12.61 0.81
CA ASN A 76 -16.39 -11.25 0.28
C ASN A 76 -16.81 -10.22 1.34
N GLU A 77 -16.32 -10.38 2.56
CA GLU A 77 -16.67 -9.54 3.72
C GLU A 77 -16.12 -8.12 3.60
N GLN A 78 -14.99 -7.93 2.88
CA GLN A 78 -14.38 -6.62 2.63
C GLN A 78 -14.15 -5.84 3.94
N PRO A 79 -13.43 -6.41 4.92
CA PRO A 79 -13.37 -5.92 6.28
C PRO A 79 -12.47 -4.68 6.45
N TRP A 80 -12.00 -4.07 5.38
CA TRP A 80 -11.08 -2.95 5.38
C TRP A 80 -11.79 -1.60 5.43
N SER A 81 -11.21 -0.70 6.20
CA SER A 81 -11.52 0.72 6.20
C SER A 81 -10.22 1.52 6.24
N PHE A 82 -10.27 2.77 5.77
CA PHE A 82 -9.12 3.67 5.78
C PHE A 82 -9.50 5.02 6.38
N ILE A 83 -8.68 5.53 7.29
CA ILE A 83 -8.65 6.95 7.66
C ILE A 83 -7.51 7.58 6.87
N VAL A 84 -7.78 8.69 6.22
CA VAL A 84 -6.84 9.36 5.31
C VAL A 84 -6.70 10.80 5.72
N THR A 85 -5.46 11.28 5.85
CA THR A 85 -5.15 12.68 6.09
C THR A 85 -4.09 13.15 5.10
N THR A 86 -4.20 14.39 4.66
CA THR A 86 -3.29 15.02 3.72
C THR A 86 -2.75 16.33 4.31
N LYS A 87 -1.65 16.85 3.81
CA LYS A 87 -1.05 18.10 4.35
C LYS A 87 -1.92 19.35 4.16
N ASP A 88 -2.91 19.31 3.29
CA ASP A 88 -3.92 20.35 3.15
C ASP A 88 -5.03 20.28 4.24
N MET A 89 -4.99 19.21 5.07
CA MET A 89 -5.80 19.04 6.29
C MET A 89 -4.84 19.05 7.51
N PRO A 90 -4.24 20.19 7.88
CA PRO A 90 -3.08 20.23 8.76
C PRO A 90 -3.36 19.74 10.20
N GLU A 91 -4.57 19.93 10.71
CA GLU A 91 -4.96 19.50 12.04
C GLU A 91 -5.08 17.97 12.10
N GLU A 92 -5.86 17.38 11.19
CA GLU A 92 -6.08 15.93 11.10
C GLU A 92 -4.77 15.20 10.74
N TYR A 93 -3.93 15.80 9.89
CA TYR A 93 -2.61 15.27 9.56
C TYR A 93 -1.71 15.24 10.80
N ALA A 94 -1.68 16.32 11.59
CA ALA A 94 -0.91 16.39 12.83
C ALA A 94 -1.41 15.38 13.88
N GLU A 95 -2.72 15.18 13.98
CA GLU A 95 -3.33 14.17 14.84
C GLU A 95 -2.86 12.78 14.46
N LEU A 96 -2.92 12.39 13.17
CA LEU A 96 -2.46 11.08 12.72
C LEU A 96 -0.95 10.92 12.91
N LEU A 97 -0.17 11.94 12.58
CA LEU A 97 1.27 11.95 12.82
C LEU A 97 1.60 11.73 14.30
N SER A 98 0.81 12.32 15.22
CA SER A 98 0.99 12.16 16.67
C SER A 98 0.71 10.74 17.16
N CYS A 99 -0.06 9.95 16.42
CA CYS A 99 -0.30 8.55 16.74
C CYS A 99 0.91 7.67 16.49
N LEU A 100 1.85 8.10 15.62
CA LEU A 100 3.07 7.34 15.34
C LEU A 100 4.03 7.40 16.54
N ILE A 101 4.87 6.35 16.68
CA ILE A 101 6.01 6.44 17.60
C ILE A 101 6.98 7.53 17.12
N GLU A 102 7.68 8.18 18.05
CA GLU A 102 8.59 9.30 17.77
C GLU A 102 9.56 9.02 16.61
N LYS A 103 10.14 7.82 16.59
CA LYS A 103 11.05 7.39 15.54
C LYS A 103 10.41 7.44 14.14
N ASN A 104 9.13 7.12 14.01
CA ASN A 104 8.43 7.18 12.74
C ASN A 104 8.00 8.60 12.40
N GLN A 105 7.64 9.42 13.38
CA GLN A 105 7.30 10.83 13.17
C GLN A 105 8.46 11.60 12.50
N GLN A 106 9.72 11.26 12.84
CA GLN A 106 10.90 11.96 12.33
C GLN A 106 11.02 11.95 10.81
N TRP A 107 10.49 10.96 10.13
CA TRP A 107 10.55 10.84 8.69
C TRP A 107 9.16 10.84 8.01
N ALA A 108 8.12 10.28 8.67
CA ALA A 108 6.77 10.22 8.10
C ALA A 108 6.16 11.60 7.86
N LYS A 109 6.59 12.61 8.63
CA LYS A 109 6.21 14.02 8.44
C LYS A 109 6.52 14.59 7.06
N PHE A 110 7.42 13.96 6.29
CA PHE A 110 7.73 14.39 4.93
C PHE A 110 6.69 13.88 3.93
N ALA A 111 6.00 12.78 4.22
CA ALA A 111 4.97 12.25 3.32
C ALA A 111 3.79 13.23 3.19
N PRO A 112 3.28 13.48 1.97
CA PRO A 112 2.10 14.34 1.77
C PRO A 112 0.80 13.70 2.27
N VAL A 113 0.75 12.39 2.41
CA VAL A 113 -0.44 11.64 2.85
C VAL A 113 -0.06 10.67 3.95
N LEU A 114 -0.85 10.67 5.03
CA LEU A 114 -0.82 9.65 6.07
C LEU A 114 -2.18 8.95 6.14
N MET A 115 -2.15 7.64 6.38
CA MET A 115 -3.37 6.84 6.50
C MET A 115 -3.27 5.84 7.65
N LEU A 116 -4.44 5.38 8.14
CA LEU A 116 -4.57 4.17 8.94
C LEU A 116 -5.40 3.16 8.15
N SER A 117 -4.94 1.92 8.07
CA SER A 117 -5.77 0.80 7.68
C SER A 117 -6.42 0.21 8.93
N ILE A 118 -7.69 -0.15 8.82
CA ILE A 118 -8.53 -0.60 9.96
C ILE A 118 -9.25 -1.87 9.52
N ALA A 119 -9.27 -2.86 10.40
CA ALA A 119 -9.97 -4.12 10.20
C ALA A 119 -11.29 -4.15 10.98
N LYS A 120 -12.38 -4.55 10.34
CA LYS A 120 -13.61 -5.00 11.00
C LYS A 120 -13.43 -6.42 11.48
N LEU A 121 -13.56 -6.64 12.79
CA LEU A 121 -13.18 -7.90 13.43
C LEU A 121 -14.24 -9.01 13.36
N ASN A 122 -15.47 -8.66 13.03
CA ASN A 122 -16.59 -9.59 13.00
C ASN A 122 -17.25 -9.61 11.62
N PHE A 123 -17.76 -10.75 11.21
CA PHE A 123 -18.58 -10.88 10.02
C PHE A 123 -19.88 -10.05 10.15
N GLU A 124 -20.21 -9.26 9.11
CA GLU A 124 -21.40 -8.41 9.09
C GLU A 124 -22.68 -9.22 9.30
N LYS A 125 -22.81 -10.34 8.59
CA LYS A 125 -24.03 -11.14 8.56
C LYS A 125 -24.28 -11.93 9.84
N THR A 126 -23.24 -12.42 10.51
CA THR A 126 -23.37 -13.35 11.63
C THR A 126 -22.98 -12.74 12.97
N GLY A 127 -22.20 -11.66 12.99
CA GLY A 127 -21.59 -11.12 14.19
C GLY A 127 -20.43 -11.95 14.75
N GLU A 128 -20.15 -13.12 14.17
CA GLU A 128 -19.08 -14.00 14.61
C GLU A 128 -17.69 -13.43 14.31
N PRO A 129 -16.64 -13.77 15.09
CA PRO A 129 -15.29 -13.29 14.86
C PRO A 129 -14.74 -13.68 13.48
N ASN A 130 -14.27 -12.69 12.73
CA ASN A 130 -13.59 -12.90 11.45
C ASN A 130 -12.07 -13.03 11.65
N ARG A 131 -11.57 -14.24 11.84
CA ARG A 131 -10.12 -14.47 12.00
C ARG A 131 -9.28 -14.07 10.79
N HIS A 132 -9.89 -13.86 9.62
CA HIS A 132 -9.22 -13.47 8.38
C HIS A 132 -9.19 -11.94 8.17
N ALA A 133 -9.80 -11.15 9.07
CA ALA A 133 -9.91 -9.70 8.90
C ALA A 133 -8.56 -9.00 8.64
N PHE A 134 -7.52 -9.33 9.41
CA PHE A 134 -6.18 -8.76 9.22
C PHE A 134 -5.51 -9.22 7.93
N HIS A 135 -5.70 -10.48 7.54
CA HIS A 135 -5.22 -11.03 6.27
C HIS A 135 -5.83 -10.27 5.10
N ASP A 136 -7.16 -10.10 5.11
CA ASP A 136 -7.91 -9.47 4.03
C ASP A 136 -7.60 -7.96 3.93
N VAL A 137 -7.43 -7.26 5.07
CA VAL A 137 -6.92 -5.88 5.09
C VAL A 137 -5.52 -5.81 4.49
N GLY A 138 -4.64 -6.77 4.81
CA GLY A 138 -3.31 -6.87 4.22
C GLY A 138 -3.36 -7.06 2.69
N MET A 139 -4.32 -7.84 2.18
CA MET A 139 -4.55 -8.00 0.74
C MET A 139 -5.01 -6.68 0.10
N ALA A 140 -5.98 -5.97 0.69
CA ALA A 140 -6.44 -4.67 0.19
C ALA A 140 -5.30 -3.65 0.13
N VAL A 141 -4.48 -3.56 1.18
CA VAL A 141 -3.29 -2.69 1.19
C VAL A 141 -2.25 -3.17 0.16
N GLY A 142 -2.11 -4.48 -0.07
CA GLY A 142 -1.24 -5.04 -1.10
C GLY A 142 -1.64 -4.58 -2.51
N PHE A 143 -2.92 -4.59 -2.85
CA PHE A 143 -3.45 -4.08 -4.12
C PHE A 143 -3.22 -2.56 -4.26
N LEU A 144 -3.48 -1.81 -3.19
CA LEU A 144 -3.19 -0.38 -3.12
C LEU A 144 -1.70 -0.09 -3.39
N LEU A 145 -0.78 -0.86 -2.78
CA LEU A 145 0.66 -0.73 -2.96
C LEU A 145 1.09 -0.92 -4.41
N VAL A 146 0.57 -1.95 -5.07
CA VAL A 146 0.87 -2.25 -6.49
C VAL A 146 0.36 -1.12 -7.37
N GLN A 147 -0.87 -0.67 -7.15
CA GLN A 147 -1.45 0.45 -7.90
C GLN A 147 -0.67 1.76 -7.68
N ALA A 148 -0.24 2.03 -6.44
CA ALA A 148 0.57 3.21 -6.12
C ALA A 148 1.86 3.21 -6.94
N THR A 149 2.58 2.07 -6.96
CA THR A 149 3.84 1.93 -7.73
C THR A 149 3.62 2.12 -9.23
N ALA A 150 2.52 1.60 -9.78
CA ALA A 150 2.15 1.80 -11.18
C ALA A 150 1.90 3.29 -11.51
N LEU A 151 1.47 4.08 -10.53
CA LEU A 151 1.26 5.52 -10.66
C LEU A 151 2.50 6.37 -10.29
N GLY A 152 3.66 5.74 -10.02
CA GLY A 152 4.87 6.44 -9.58
C GLY A 152 4.82 6.94 -8.14
N LEU A 153 3.83 6.48 -7.36
CA LEU A 153 3.70 6.72 -5.93
C LEU A 153 4.31 5.56 -5.15
N PHE A 154 4.77 5.85 -3.94
CA PHE A 154 5.32 4.84 -3.05
C PHE A 154 4.63 4.88 -1.69
N VAL A 155 4.62 3.71 -1.04
CA VAL A 155 3.92 3.49 0.21
C VAL A 155 4.84 2.83 1.21
N HIS A 156 4.84 3.34 2.44
CA HIS A 156 5.54 2.75 3.57
C HIS A 156 4.54 2.44 4.69
N GLN A 157 4.32 1.16 4.95
CA GLN A 157 3.51 0.71 6.08
C GLN A 157 4.34 0.68 7.37
N MET A 158 3.73 1.07 8.48
CA MET A 158 4.35 1.16 9.79
C MET A 158 3.52 0.42 10.84
N ALA A 159 4.17 -0.52 11.56
CA ALA A 159 3.62 -1.09 12.79
C ALA A 159 3.89 -0.19 14.02
N GLY A 160 4.81 0.76 13.89
CA GLY A 160 5.22 1.65 14.99
C GLY A 160 4.27 2.83 15.16
N PHE A 161 3.09 2.59 15.71
CA PHE A 161 2.11 3.60 16.13
C PHE A 161 1.34 3.12 17.37
N SER A 162 0.66 4.03 18.06
CA SER A 162 -0.19 3.73 19.22
C SER A 162 -1.61 3.43 18.76
N VAL A 163 -2.01 2.16 18.77
CA VAL A 163 -3.37 1.72 18.46
C VAL A 163 -4.38 2.39 19.39
N ALA A 164 -4.08 2.49 20.70
CA ALA A 164 -4.96 3.12 21.67
C ALA A 164 -5.19 4.61 21.35
N ARG A 165 -4.11 5.36 21.07
CA ARG A 165 -4.22 6.76 20.66
C ARG A 165 -4.97 6.92 19.34
N ALA A 166 -4.68 6.10 18.34
CA ALA A 166 -5.39 6.13 17.06
C ALA A 166 -6.89 5.89 17.23
N ARG A 167 -7.25 4.93 18.09
CA ARG A 167 -8.65 4.64 18.42
C ARG A 167 -9.35 5.83 19.10
N GLU A 168 -8.70 6.46 20.06
CA GLU A 168 -9.23 7.62 20.79
C GLU A 168 -9.38 8.83 19.86
N THR A 169 -8.32 9.18 19.14
CA THR A 169 -8.26 10.35 18.26
C THR A 169 -9.31 10.28 17.15
N PHE A 170 -9.38 9.15 16.46
CA PHE A 170 -10.26 8.97 15.31
C PHE A 170 -11.58 8.27 15.67
N LYS A 171 -11.86 8.07 16.96
CA LYS A 171 -13.11 7.48 17.48
C LYS A 171 -13.44 6.16 16.80
N VAL A 172 -12.41 5.31 16.59
CA VAL A 172 -12.59 3.99 15.99
C VAL A 172 -13.44 3.13 16.94
N PRO A 173 -14.63 2.65 16.50
CA PRO A 173 -15.55 1.97 17.40
C PRO A 173 -15.04 0.60 17.83
N SER A 174 -15.68 0.03 18.88
CA SER A 174 -15.49 -1.38 19.24
C SER A 174 -15.83 -2.28 18.04
N GLY A 175 -15.14 -3.42 17.91
CA GLY A 175 -15.30 -4.31 16.75
C GLY A 175 -14.45 -3.92 15.53
N PHE A 176 -13.73 -2.79 15.59
CA PHE A 176 -12.75 -2.39 14.58
C PHE A 176 -11.36 -2.24 15.20
N GLU A 177 -10.32 -2.55 14.46
CA GLU A 177 -8.93 -2.49 14.94
C GLU A 177 -8.02 -1.78 13.94
N PRO A 178 -7.31 -0.70 14.34
CA PRO A 178 -6.24 -0.12 13.53
C PRO A 178 -5.11 -1.13 13.32
N VAL A 179 -4.75 -1.40 12.05
CA VAL A 179 -3.83 -2.47 11.67
C VAL A 179 -2.43 -1.94 11.38
N ALA A 180 -2.34 -0.89 10.56
CA ALA A 180 -1.09 -0.27 10.19
C ALA A 180 -1.29 1.23 9.93
N ALA A 181 -0.28 2.02 10.29
CA ALA A 181 -0.14 3.37 9.77
C ALA A 181 0.61 3.33 8.43
N ILE A 182 0.28 4.24 7.54
CA ILE A 182 0.76 4.24 6.16
C ILE A 182 1.20 5.65 5.79
N ALA A 183 2.42 5.80 5.29
CA ALA A 183 2.91 7.01 4.63
C ALA A 183 2.89 6.78 3.10
N LEU A 184 2.40 7.76 2.34
CA LEU A 184 2.25 7.67 0.89
C LEU A 184 2.62 9.01 0.24
N GLY A 185 3.30 8.94 -0.90
CA GLY A 185 3.70 10.10 -1.69
C GLY A 185 4.65 9.76 -2.82
N TYR A 186 5.17 10.78 -3.45
CA TYR A 186 6.26 10.68 -4.42
C TYR A 186 7.60 10.53 -3.69
N PRO A 187 8.53 9.69 -4.18
CA PRO A 187 9.84 9.55 -3.56
C PRO A 187 10.65 10.85 -3.69
N ALA A 188 11.52 11.08 -2.74
CA ALA A 188 12.51 12.15 -2.76
C ALA A 188 13.92 11.60 -2.54
N GLU A 189 14.91 12.45 -2.69
CA GLU A 189 16.30 12.12 -2.44
C GLU A 189 16.55 11.86 -0.95
N PRO A 190 17.44 10.90 -0.60
CA PRO A 190 17.71 10.51 0.79
C PRO A 190 18.22 11.64 1.68
N GLU A 191 18.77 12.72 1.09
CA GLU A 191 19.38 13.87 1.77
C GLU A 191 18.40 14.64 2.65
N ILE A 192 17.10 14.55 2.38
CA ILE A 192 16.07 15.16 3.22
C ILE A 192 15.92 14.49 4.58
N LEU A 193 16.43 13.24 4.69
CA LEU A 193 16.31 12.45 5.90
C LEU A 193 17.44 12.73 6.89
N PRO A 194 17.13 12.84 8.20
CA PRO A 194 18.17 12.79 9.23
C PRO A 194 18.80 11.41 9.34
N GLU A 195 20.03 11.35 9.85
CA GLU A 195 20.60 10.07 10.27
C GLU A 195 19.86 9.50 11.51
N PRO A 196 19.68 8.17 11.65
CA PRO A 196 20.22 7.11 10.76
C PRO A 196 19.26 6.67 9.63
N PHE A 197 18.23 7.47 9.30
CA PHE A 197 17.25 7.09 8.27
C PHE A 197 17.84 7.17 6.87
N ARG A 198 18.72 8.13 6.62
CA ARG A 198 19.43 8.26 5.33
C ARG A 198 20.22 7.00 5.01
N ALA A 199 21.03 6.50 5.94
CA ALA A 199 21.78 5.26 5.75
C ALA A 199 20.88 4.06 5.43
N ARG A 200 19.70 3.97 6.07
CA ARG A 200 18.71 2.92 5.80
C ARG A 200 18.02 3.08 4.47
N GLU A 201 17.86 4.32 4.03
CA GLU A 201 17.20 4.62 2.74
C GLU A 201 18.03 4.09 1.58
N VAL A 202 19.35 4.27 1.62
CA VAL A 202 20.27 3.81 0.56
C VAL A 202 20.68 2.34 0.69
N ALA A 203 20.46 1.70 1.84
CA ALA A 203 20.85 0.32 2.07
C ALA A 203 20.21 -0.64 1.07
N PRO A 204 20.92 -1.70 0.62
CA PRO A 204 20.37 -2.69 -0.31
C PRO A 204 19.13 -3.38 0.25
N ARG A 205 18.24 -3.80 -0.64
CA ARG A 205 17.07 -4.62 -0.28
C ARG A 205 17.51 -6.08 -0.16
N SER A 206 16.94 -6.80 0.79
CA SER A 206 17.16 -8.24 0.95
C SER A 206 15.83 -8.98 1.17
N ARG A 207 15.84 -10.25 0.83
CA ARG A 207 14.75 -11.19 1.12
C ARG A 207 15.35 -12.55 1.48
N LYS A 208 14.58 -13.34 2.19
CA LYS A 208 14.88 -14.76 2.39
C LYS A 208 14.88 -15.49 1.05
N ALA A 209 15.67 -16.52 0.94
CA ALA A 209 15.61 -17.42 -0.22
C ALA A 209 14.26 -18.15 -0.26
N ILE A 210 13.74 -18.45 -1.46
CA ILE A 210 12.42 -19.08 -1.62
C ILE A 210 12.32 -20.40 -0.85
N LYS A 211 13.39 -21.18 -0.81
CA LYS A 211 13.47 -22.44 -0.05
C LYS A 211 13.27 -22.32 1.46
N GLU A 212 13.38 -21.11 2.02
CA GLU A 212 13.20 -20.85 3.46
C GLU A 212 11.71 -20.68 3.85
N PHE A 213 10.80 -20.56 2.88
CA PHE A 213 9.37 -20.35 3.13
C PHE A 213 8.43 -21.13 2.20
N VAL A 214 8.97 -21.90 1.26
CA VAL A 214 8.19 -22.80 0.40
C VAL A 214 8.52 -24.25 0.79
N PHE A 215 7.58 -24.89 1.46
CA PHE A 215 7.75 -26.23 2.00
C PHE A 215 6.86 -27.24 1.29
N GLU A 216 7.28 -28.51 1.30
CA GLU A 216 6.57 -29.64 0.76
C GLU A 216 6.41 -30.72 1.86
N ARG A 217 5.24 -31.34 1.96
CA ARG A 217 4.87 -32.39 2.93
C ARG A 217 4.79 -31.93 4.37
N LYS A 218 5.90 -31.41 4.95
CA LYS A 218 5.99 -30.98 6.35
C LYS A 218 6.56 -29.60 6.44
N TRP A 219 6.20 -28.90 7.51
CA TRP A 219 6.79 -27.62 7.84
C TRP A 219 8.33 -27.74 7.99
N GLY A 220 9.07 -26.89 7.30
CA GLY A 220 10.53 -26.87 7.32
C GLY A 220 11.21 -27.77 6.29
N GLU A 221 10.52 -28.67 5.61
CA GLU A 221 11.04 -29.44 4.48
C GLU A 221 10.90 -28.62 3.19
N ALA A 222 12.02 -28.06 2.69
CA ALA A 222 11.99 -27.27 1.46
C ALA A 222 11.40 -28.07 0.29
N SER A 223 10.51 -27.44 -0.50
CA SER A 223 9.91 -28.09 -1.66
C SER A 223 10.96 -28.40 -2.73
N ARG A 224 10.80 -29.54 -3.42
CA ARG A 224 11.65 -29.90 -4.57
C ARG A 224 11.61 -28.90 -5.70
N LEU A 225 10.55 -28.10 -5.80
CA LEU A 225 10.45 -27.01 -6.77
C LEU A 225 11.52 -25.94 -6.60
N VAL A 226 12.05 -25.79 -5.36
CA VAL A 226 13.00 -24.71 -4.99
C VAL A 226 14.35 -25.26 -4.56
N SER A 227 14.56 -26.57 -4.71
CA SER A 227 15.80 -27.26 -4.35
C SER A 227 16.68 -27.58 -5.56
N ALA A 228 16.26 -27.19 -6.77
CA ALA A 228 16.97 -27.43 -8.02
C ALA A 228 17.94 -26.30 -8.34
#